data_74b1af04bef11f63560f4a253bcae714
#
_entry.id   74b1af04bef11f63560f4a253bcae714
#
_cell.length_a   1.000
_cell.length_b   1.000
_cell.length_c   1.000
_cell.angle_alpha   90.00
_cell.angle_beta   90.00
_cell.angle_gamma   90.00
#
_symmetry.space_group_name_H-M   'P 1'
#
loop_
_entity.id
_entity.type
_entity.pdbx_description
1 polymer ?
#
loop_
_entity_poly.entity_id
_entity_poly.type
_entity_poly.pdbx_seq_one_letter_code
_entity_poly.pdbx_strand_id
1 'polypeptide(L)'
;MNFYDTSALLDLGAAAFEPAALPFLIADMTLHELEEIKTNGKKTEDIRYKTRTVTRLLAEHRDDGSYTVVAVPMTSLFYILDGKPISDNNDATIMATARWWLDQQKRNLDDLPTVLDEASSNQAAYISSLIDSFKFVTSDLSCANIASGILQLPVEFIFPNAATTKNDYTGWTEVALTDGGEEAMAMAYAKDAEQRNLFDTPTNGYILIPNADADGNTAAIRWDGVRWNPLRYKNLNTAYSGKIKPLNDQQKLAFDLLQNDDITIKLLLGVYGSGKDFLMVNHAIDLIEKGKYDRIVWVRNTVEVKNSRSIGFLPGTANEKLMPYAGPLSDALGGDVALERAIIDGWVKLEHLGPIRGRSYKRSIIYCSEAENLTKEHVQLLIGRVGGDSALWLNGDLRQIDDVVFESNNGLQKAIECLTGQQRFGVVYMPISERSETAKLADLLD
;
A
#
# COMPACT_ATOMS: atom_id res chain seq x y z
N MET A 1 -21.22 16.76 -8.44
CA MET A 1 -22.06 15.62 -7.96
C MET A 1 -21.63 14.37 -8.71
N ASN A 2 -21.07 13.40 -8.00
CA ASN A 2 -20.59 12.15 -8.61
C ASN A 2 -21.71 11.11 -8.66
N PHE A 3 -21.84 10.42 -9.78
CA PHE A 3 -22.69 9.25 -9.94
C PHE A 3 -21.78 8.05 -10.19
N TYR A 4 -21.62 7.19 -9.18
CA TYR A 4 -20.73 6.05 -9.27
C TYR A 4 -21.41 4.83 -9.89
N ASP A 5 -20.73 4.19 -10.83
CA ASP A 5 -21.07 2.83 -11.23
C ASP A 5 -20.50 1.79 -10.24
N THR A 6 -20.79 0.52 -10.46
CA THR A 6 -20.33 -0.55 -9.59
C THR A 6 -18.81 -0.70 -9.62
N SER A 7 -18.19 -0.56 -10.80
CA SER A 7 -16.75 -0.73 -10.97
C SER A 7 -15.98 0.36 -10.21
N ALA A 8 -16.40 1.63 -10.36
CA ALA A 8 -15.79 2.75 -9.65
C ALA A 8 -15.92 2.64 -8.13
N LEU A 9 -17.09 2.22 -7.63
CA LEU A 9 -17.31 2.01 -6.20
C LEU A 9 -16.41 0.90 -5.62
N LEU A 10 -16.23 -0.19 -6.36
CA LEU A 10 -15.36 -1.28 -5.96
C LEU A 10 -13.89 -0.89 -5.94
N ASP A 11 -13.46 -0.03 -6.87
CA ASP A 11 -12.08 0.42 -6.96
C ASP A 11 -11.75 1.55 -5.99
N LEU A 12 -12.67 2.47 -5.75
CA LEU A 12 -12.52 3.53 -4.75
C LEU A 12 -12.61 3.01 -3.31
N GLY A 13 -13.48 2.03 -3.07
CA GLY A 13 -13.68 1.50 -1.72
C GLY A 13 -14.00 2.61 -0.69
N ALA A 14 -13.16 2.75 0.33
CA ALA A 14 -13.33 3.77 1.37
C ALA A 14 -13.15 5.21 0.87
N ALA A 15 -12.40 5.42 -0.21
CA ALA A 15 -12.16 6.76 -0.76
C ALA A 15 -13.45 7.40 -1.31
N ALA A 16 -14.45 6.61 -1.73
CA ALA A 16 -15.76 7.13 -2.13
C ALA A 16 -16.54 7.77 -0.97
N PHE A 17 -16.17 7.47 0.27
CA PHE A 17 -16.80 7.98 1.49
C PHE A 17 -15.97 9.05 2.21
N GLU A 18 -14.90 9.53 1.61
CA GLU A 18 -14.15 10.67 2.14
C GLU A 18 -14.95 11.98 1.98
N PRO A 19 -14.84 12.94 2.91
CA PRO A 19 -15.62 14.17 2.88
C PRO A 19 -15.58 14.95 1.56
N ALA A 20 -14.48 14.88 0.82
CA ALA A 20 -14.32 15.54 -0.48
C ALA A 20 -15.12 14.87 -1.62
N ALA A 21 -15.49 13.60 -1.46
CA ALA A 21 -16.26 12.83 -2.44
C ALA A 21 -17.78 12.87 -2.18
N LEU A 22 -18.20 13.33 -1.02
CA LEU A 22 -19.59 13.35 -0.57
C LEU A 22 -20.32 14.66 -0.94
N PRO A 23 -21.66 14.64 -1.13
CA PRO A 23 -22.46 13.43 -1.32
C PRO A 23 -22.36 12.89 -2.76
N PHE A 24 -22.72 11.62 -2.96
CA PHE A 24 -22.73 10.99 -4.28
C PHE A 24 -24.05 10.24 -4.60
N LEU A 25 -24.20 9.81 -5.85
CA LEU A 25 -25.34 9.08 -6.35
C LEU A 25 -24.92 7.67 -6.80
N ILE A 26 -25.82 6.71 -6.64
CA ILE A 26 -25.73 5.37 -7.22
C ILE A 26 -27.07 4.93 -7.78
N ALA A 27 -27.07 4.04 -8.76
CA ALA A 27 -28.29 3.38 -9.22
C ALA A 27 -28.75 2.28 -8.21
N ASP A 28 -30.03 1.97 -8.18
CA ASP A 28 -30.54 0.80 -7.48
C ASP A 28 -29.94 -0.49 -8.05
N MET A 29 -29.68 -0.54 -9.36
CA MET A 29 -29.00 -1.66 -10.02
C MET A 29 -27.59 -1.89 -9.50
N THR A 30 -26.86 -0.84 -9.07
CA THR A 30 -25.54 -0.96 -8.42
C THR A 30 -25.64 -1.80 -7.15
N LEU A 31 -26.69 -1.62 -6.34
CA LEU A 31 -26.90 -2.45 -5.14
C LEU A 31 -27.20 -3.90 -5.49
N HIS A 32 -27.96 -4.14 -6.57
CA HIS A 32 -28.23 -5.47 -7.09
C HIS A 32 -26.95 -6.18 -7.53
N GLU A 33 -26.10 -5.51 -8.29
CA GLU A 33 -24.80 -6.07 -8.70
C GLU A 33 -23.89 -6.40 -7.53
N LEU A 34 -23.79 -5.50 -6.55
CA LEU A 34 -22.99 -5.75 -5.34
C LEU A 34 -23.47 -7.01 -4.61
N GLU A 35 -24.78 -7.24 -4.48
CA GLU A 35 -25.32 -8.43 -3.84
C GLU A 35 -25.08 -9.69 -4.69
N GLU A 36 -25.21 -9.60 -6.02
CA GLU A 36 -24.91 -10.70 -6.93
C GLU A 36 -23.41 -11.09 -6.85
N ILE A 37 -22.50 -10.13 -6.90
CA ILE A 37 -21.06 -10.39 -6.78
C ILE A 37 -20.73 -11.05 -5.44
N LYS A 38 -21.32 -10.59 -4.36
CA LYS A 38 -21.13 -11.12 -3.01
C LYS A 38 -21.51 -12.60 -2.89
N THR A 39 -22.58 -13.03 -3.60
CA THR A 39 -23.12 -14.38 -3.55
C THR A 39 -22.54 -15.30 -4.64
N ASN A 40 -21.97 -14.75 -5.70
CA ASN A 40 -21.44 -15.51 -6.84
C ASN A 40 -20.09 -16.16 -6.53
N GLY A 41 -20.09 -17.47 -6.34
CA GLY A 41 -18.90 -18.29 -6.07
C GLY A 41 -17.86 -18.36 -7.21
N LYS A 42 -18.19 -17.86 -8.42
CA LYS A 42 -17.27 -17.81 -9.59
C LYS A 42 -16.40 -16.55 -9.64
N LYS A 43 -16.73 -15.52 -8.85
CA LYS A 43 -15.92 -14.30 -8.77
C LYS A 43 -14.71 -14.51 -7.86
N THR A 44 -13.62 -13.81 -8.15
CA THR A 44 -12.38 -13.87 -7.36
C THR A 44 -12.61 -13.42 -5.91
N GLU A 45 -11.79 -13.91 -5.00
CA GLU A 45 -11.91 -13.56 -3.57
C GLU A 45 -11.69 -12.05 -3.36
N ASP A 46 -10.83 -11.42 -4.16
CA ASP A 46 -10.58 -9.99 -4.13
C ASP A 46 -11.85 -9.17 -4.44
N ILE A 47 -12.52 -9.47 -5.54
CA ILE A 47 -13.77 -8.78 -5.91
C ILE A 47 -14.83 -8.97 -4.81
N ARG A 48 -14.92 -10.16 -4.22
CA ARG A 48 -15.84 -10.42 -3.11
C ARG A 48 -15.45 -9.66 -1.84
N TYR A 49 -14.14 -9.48 -1.58
CA TYR A 49 -13.67 -8.68 -0.46
C TYR A 49 -13.98 -7.19 -0.65
N LYS A 50 -13.67 -6.61 -1.82
CA LYS A 50 -14.03 -5.23 -2.19
C LYS A 50 -15.54 -5.02 -2.04
N THR A 51 -16.35 -5.94 -2.55
CA THR A 51 -17.81 -5.89 -2.46
C THR A 51 -18.30 -5.88 -1.03
N ARG A 52 -17.77 -6.76 -0.16
CA ARG A 52 -18.13 -6.78 1.27
C ARG A 52 -17.77 -5.49 1.97
N THR A 53 -16.62 -4.91 1.64
CA THR A 53 -16.15 -3.63 2.20
C THR A 53 -17.08 -2.49 1.79
N VAL A 54 -17.39 -2.35 0.49
CA VAL A 54 -18.30 -1.32 -0.03
C VAL A 54 -19.71 -1.49 0.54
N THR A 55 -20.25 -2.72 0.57
CA THR A 55 -21.57 -2.98 1.14
C THR A 55 -21.65 -2.60 2.62
N ARG A 56 -20.58 -2.85 3.39
CA ARG A 56 -20.53 -2.43 4.80
C ARG A 56 -20.51 -0.91 4.93
N LEU A 57 -19.69 -0.22 4.14
CA LEU A 57 -19.63 1.26 4.14
C LEU A 57 -20.96 1.89 3.72
N LEU A 58 -21.63 1.36 2.69
CA LEU A 58 -22.98 1.79 2.33
C LEU A 58 -23.98 1.59 3.48
N ALA A 59 -23.88 0.51 4.22
CA ALA A 59 -24.75 0.28 5.38
C ALA A 59 -24.43 1.22 6.55
N GLU A 60 -23.15 1.51 6.81
CA GLU A 60 -22.70 2.45 7.85
C GLU A 60 -23.16 3.90 7.56
N HIS A 61 -23.18 4.30 6.28
CA HIS A 61 -23.53 5.65 5.82
C HIS A 61 -24.97 5.77 5.29
N ARG A 62 -25.85 4.83 5.60
CA ARG A 62 -27.19 4.75 5.03
C ARG A 62 -28.08 5.96 5.34
N ASP A 63 -27.98 6.47 6.56
CA ASP A 63 -28.92 7.46 7.11
C ASP A 63 -28.29 8.83 7.35
N ASP A 64 -27.01 9.04 6.96
CA ASP A 64 -26.27 10.28 7.19
C ASP A 64 -26.25 11.25 6.00
N GLY A 65 -26.88 10.88 4.89
CA GLY A 65 -26.95 11.71 3.68
C GLY A 65 -25.69 11.64 2.79
N SER A 66 -24.76 10.75 3.06
CA SER A 66 -23.53 10.58 2.29
C SER A 66 -23.80 10.14 0.85
N TYR A 67 -24.85 9.42 0.61
CA TYR A 67 -25.25 9.01 -0.73
C TYR A 67 -26.76 8.94 -0.93
N THR A 68 -27.17 8.94 -2.22
CA THR A 68 -28.57 8.76 -2.61
C THR A 68 -28.68 7.64 -3.65
N VAL A 69 -29.62 6.73 -3.42
CA VAL A 69 -29.95 5.67 -4.37
C VAL A 69 -31.00 6.20 -5.35
N VAL A 70 -30.68 6.20 -6.64
CA VAL A 70 -31.59 6.60 -7.70
C VAL A 70 -32.27 5.34 -8.26
N ALA A 71 -33.56 5.20 -7.97
CA ALA A 71 -34.39 4.13 -8.50
C ALA A 71 -35.28 4.68 -9.61
N VAL A 72 -35.20 4.09 -10.81
CA VAL A 72 -35.96 4.51 -11.97
C VAL A 72 -36.77 3.35 -12.55
N PRO A 73 -38.08 3.52 -12.79
CA PRO A 73 -38.86 2.45 -13.44
C PRO A 73 -38.25 2.08 -14.81
N MET A 74 -38.08 0.80 -15.09
CA MET A 74 -37.52 0.29 -16.34
C MET A 74 -38.22 0.85 -17.58
N THR A 75 -39.54 1.14 -17.51
CA THR A 75 -40.31 1.78 -18.58
C THR A 75 -39.80 3.17 -18.91
N SER A 76 -39.26 3.92 -17.95
CA SER A 76 -38.70 5.24 -18.16
C SER A 76 -37.29 5.19 -18.77
N LEU A 77 -36.56 4.11 -18.61
CA LEU A 77 -35.23 3.91 -19.18
C LEU A 77 -35.26 3.49 -20.65
N PHE A 78 -36.37 2.90 -21.12
CA PHE A 78 -36.59 2.47 -22.51
C PHE A 78 -36.41 3.61 -23.54
N TYR A 79 -36.80 4.81 -23.19
CA TYR A 79 -36.74 5.98 -24.09
C TYR A 79 -35.34 6.58 -24.21
N ILE A 80 -34.44 6.26 -23.26
CA ILE A 80 -33.10 6.82 -23.21
C ILE A 80 -32.18 6.08 -24.22
N LEU A 81 -32.46 4.82 -24.52
CA LEU A 81 -31.67 3.95 -25.38
C LEU A 81 -32.32 3.76 -26.78
N ASP A 82 -32.99 4.78 -27.35
CA ASP A 82 -33.63 4.75 -28.66
C ASP A 82 -34.62 3.58 -28.84
N GLY A 83 -35.38 3.24 -27.79
CA GLY A 83 -36.36 2.15 -27.84
C GLY A 83 -35.79 0.76 -27.94
N LYS A 84 -34.50 0.60 -27.82
CA LYS A 84 -33.87 -0.74 -27.69
C LYS A 84 -34.11 -1.26 -26.29
N PRO A 85 -34.55 -2.51 -26.13
CA PRO A 85 -34.62 -3.11 -24.79
C PRO A 85 -33.22 -3.09 -24.19
N ILE A 86 -33.13 -2.60 -22.94
CA ILE A 86 -31.95 -2.80 -22.11
C ILE A 86 -31.93 -4.31 -21.85
N SER A 87 -31.25 -5.05 -22.75
CA SER A 87 -31.05 -6.48 -22.54
C SER A 87 -30.21 -6.63 -21.29
N ASP A 88 -30.54 -7.55 -20.40
CA ASP A 88 -29.84 -8.09 -19.24
C ASP A 88 -28.40 -7.57 -18.91
N ASN A 89 -28.14 -6.31 -19.24
CA ASN A 89 -26.86 -5.62 -19.03
C ASN A 89 -27.06 -4.55 -17.94
N ASN A 90 -26.57 -4.86 -16.77
CA ASN A 90 -26.63 -4.00 -15.60
C ASN A 90 -25.93 -2.66 -15.84
N ASP A 91 -24.79 -2.65 -16.53
CA ASP A 91 -24.05 -1.43 -16.85
C ASP A 91 -24.88 -0.45 -17.68
N ALA A 92 -25.61 -0.96 -18.67
CA ALA A 92 -26.51 -0.16 -19.50
C ALA A 92 -27.64 0.45 -18.65
N THR A 93 -28.17 -0.29 -17.69
CA THR A 93 -29.20 0.19 -16.76
C THR A 93 -28.65 1.28 -15.83
N ILE A 94 -27.45 1.11 -15.30
CA ILE A 94 -26.79 2.11 -14.44
C ILE A 94 -26.53 3.40 -15.22
N MET A 95 -25.96 3.31 -16.43
CA MET A 95 -25.72 4.47 -17.30
C MET A 95 -27.00 5.19 -17.68
N ALA A 96 -28.07 4.45 -18.03
CA ALA A 96 -29.36 5.03 -18.38
C ALA A 96 -30.00 5.71 -17.16
N THR A 97 -29.84 5.18 -15.96
CA THR A 97 -30.31 5.80 -14.72
C THR A 97 -29.58 7.12 -14.44
N ALA A 98 -28.27 7.16 -14.66
CA ALA A 98 -27.47 8.38 -14.52
C ALA A 98 -27.93 9.45 -15.53
N ARG A 99 -28.18 9.07 -16.80
CA ARG A 99 -28.70 9.97 -17.83
C ARG A 99 -30.10 10.48 -17.49
N TRP A 100 -30.98 9.58 -17.06
CA TRP A 100 -32.33 9.96 -16.64
C TRP A 100 -32.31 10.98 -15.52
N TRP A 101 -31.46 10.75 -14.49
CA TRP A 101 -31.34 11.68 -13.38
C TRP A 101 -30.91 13.09 -13.83
N LEU A 102 -29.90 13.16 -14.70
CA LEU A 102 -29.38 14.42 -15.24
C LEU A 102 -30.45 15.14 -16.05
N ASP A 103 -31.20 14.43 -16.90
CA ASP A 103 -32.27 15.00 -17.70
C ASP A 103 -33.44 15.47 -16.81
N GLN A 104 -33.69 14.77 -15.71
CA GLN A 104 -34.72 15.22 -14.75
C GLN A 104 -34.31 16.51 -14.05
N GLN A 105 -33.01 16.68 -13.69
CA GLN A 105 -32.56 17.96 -13.13
C GLN A 105 -32.69 19.10 -14.13
N LYS A 106 -32.39 18.87 -15.41
CA LYS A 106 -32.59 19.86 -16.47
C LYS A 106 -34.06 20.26 -16.60
N ARG A 107 -34.99 19.31 -16.63
CA ARG A 107 -36.45 19.58 -16.65
C ARG A 107 -36.89 20.36 -15.43
N ASN A 108 -36.44 19.97 -14.25
CA ASN A 108 -36.74 20.69 -13.01
C ASN A 108 -36.28 22.16 -13.06
N LEU A 109 -35.16 22.45 -13.76
CA LEU A 109 -34.67 23.79 -13.96
C LEU A 109 -35.57 24.56 -14.97
N ASP A 110 -35.96 23.91 -16.09
CA ASP A 110 -36.81 24.49 -17.14
C ASP A 110 -38.25 24.77 -16.66
N ASP A 111 -38.76 23.96 -15.72
CA ASP A 111 -40.12 24.11 -15.14
C ASP A 111 -40.23 25.23 -14.08
N LEU A 112 -39.10 25.88 -13.73
CA LEU A 112 -39.15 27.02 -12.81
C LEU A 112 -39.82 28.24 -13.44
N PRO A 113 -40.54 29.09 -12.65
CA PRO A 113 -41.23 30.26 -13.17
C PRO A 113 -40.27 31.24 -13.87
N THR A 114 -40.70 31.84 -14.96
CA THR A 114 -39.90 32.84 -15.73
C THR A 114 -39.57 34.10 -14.91
N VAL A 115 -40.41 34.43 -13.92
CA VAL A 115 -40.14 35.51 -12.95
C VAL A 115 -39.83 34.82 -11.61
N LEU A 116 -38.56 34.81 -11.22
CA LEU A 116 -38.09 34.15 -10.00
C LEU A 116 -38.26 35.10 -8.80
N ASP A 117 -38.92 34.62 -7.75
CA ASP A 117 -38.72 35.16 -6.41
C ASP A 117 -37.37 34.68 -5.83
N GLU A 118 -37.00 35.18 -4.66
CA GLU A 118 -35.69 34.83 -4.03
C GLU A 118 -35.55 33.33 -3.78
N ALA A 119 -36.63 32.65 -3.40
CA ALA A 119 -36.62 31.20 -3.13
C ALA A 119 -36.42 30.40 -4.42
N SER A 120 -37.14 30.74 -5.50
CA SER A 120 -37.00 30.10 -6.82
C SER A 120 -35.64 30.38 -7.46
N SER A 121 -35.08 31.57 -7.23
CA SER A 121 -33.73 31.94 -7.69
C SER A 121 -32.65 31.08 -6.99
N ASN A 122 -32.77 30.88 -5.69
CA ASN A 122 -31.85 29.99 -4.93
C ASN A 122 -31.99 28.55 -5.37
N GLN A 123 -33.20 28.07 -5.65
CA GLN A 123 -33.46 26.73 -6.17
C GLN A 123 -32.87 26.56 -7.58
N ALA A 124 -33.03 27.54 -8.47
CA ALA A 124 -32.43 27.51 -9.81
C ALA A 124 -30.87 27.42 -9.74
N ALA A 125 -30.27 28.26 -8.89
CA ALA A 125 -28.81 28.24 -8.69
C ALA A 125 -28.31 26.89 -8.13
N TYR A 126 -29.05 26.31 -7.21
CA TYR A 126 -28.73 25.00 -6.66
C TYR A 126 -28.82 23.89 -7.73
N ILE A 127 -29.91 23.81 -8.50
CA ILE A 127 -30.07 22.81 -9.56
C ILE A 127 -29.03 23.01 -10.66
N SER A 128 -28.75 24.25 -11.08
CA SER A 128 -27.68 24.54 -12.05
C SER A 128 -26.34 24.03 -11.55
N SER A 129 -26.00 24.28 -10.30
CA SER A 129 -24.76 23.76 -9.65
C SER A 129 -24.67 22.23 -9.66
N LEU A 130 -25.77 21.52 -9.46
CA LEU A 130 -25.84 20.07 -9.55
C LEU A 130 -25.54 19.56 -10.96
N ILE A 131 -26.17 20.24 -11.98
CA ILE A 131 -25.96 19.87 -13.39
C ILE A 131 -24.52 20.11 -13.81
N ASP A 132 -23.96 21.29 -13.49
CA ASP A 132 -22.61 21.69 -13.89
C ASP A 132 -21.51 20.82 -13.23
N SER A 133 -21.76 20.36 -12.01
CA SER A 133 -20.84 19.50 -11.27
C SER A 133 -21.06 18.00 -11.48
N PHE A 134 -22.08 17.61 -12.27
CA PHE A 134 -22.42 16.20 -12.48
C PHE A 134 -21.31 15.46 -13.25
N LYS A 135 -20.95 14.28 -12.76
CA LYS A 135 -20.01 13.38 -13.43
C LYS A 135 -20.46 11.93 -13.21
N PHE A 136 -20.52 11.18 -14.30
CA PHE A 136 -20.62 9.73 -14.26
C PHE A 136 -19.22 9.16 -14.10
N VAL A 137 -18.99 8.43 -13.03
CA VAL A 137 -17.67 7.96 -12.63
C VAL A 137 -17.59 6.45 -12.76
N THR A 138 -16.66 5.97 -13.57
CA THR A 138 -16.47 4.54 -13.87
C THR A 138 -15.00 4.19 -14.00
N SER A 139 -14.64 2.96 -13.68
CA SER A 139 -13.34 2.35 -13.98
C SER A 139 -13.41 1.33 -15.12
N ASP A 140 -14.58 1.12 -15.72
CA ASP A 140 -14.77 0.32 -16.93
C ASP A 140 -14.66 1.18 -18.19
N LEU A 141 -13.65 0.91 -19.02
CA LEU A 141 -13.40 1.67 -20.26
C LEU A 141 -14.55 1.56 -21.26
N SER A 142 -15.19 0.40 -21.34
CA SER A 142 -16.34 0.19 -22.25
C SER A 142 -17.52 1.03 -21.78
N CYS A 143 -17.79 1.03 -20.48
CA CYS A 143 -18.81 1.83 -19.85
C CYS A 143 -18.55 3.34 -20.05
N ALA A 144 -17.30 3.80 -19.86
CA ALA A 144 -16.90 5.19 -20.09
C ALA A 144 -17.16 5.64 -21.55
N ASN A 145 -16.77 4.81 -22.52
CA ASN A 145 -16.95 5.11 -23.94
C ASN A 145 -18.44 5.17 -24.34
N ILE A 146 -19.28 4.28 -23.84
CA ILE A 146 -20.73 4.28 -24.10
C ILE A 146 -21.38 5.47 -23.43
N ALA A 147 -21.07 5.73 -22.16
CA ALA A 147 -21.62 6.84 -21.40
C ALA A 147 -21.31 8.21 -22.05
N SER A 148 -20.07 8.42 -22.48
CA SER A 148 -19.65 9.67 -23.10
C SER A 148 -20.09 9.77 -24.55
N GLY A 149 -19.90 8.73 -25.38
CA GLY A 149 -20.13 8.77 -26.83
C GLY A 149 -21.60 8.64 -27.22
N ILE A 150 -22.35 7.76 -26.55
CA ILE A 150 -23.75 7.48 -26.89
C ILE A 150 -24.71 8.28 -26.01
N LEU A 151 -24.50 8.24 -24.70
CA LEU A 151 -25.41 8.90 -23.75
C LEU A 151 -25.03 10.36 -23.46
N GLN A 152 -23.93 10.85 -23.98
CA GLN A 152 -23.45 12.23 -23.81
C GLN A 152 -23.41 12.65 -22.34
N LEU A 153 -23.00 11.77 -21.46
CA LEU A 153 -22.77 12.05 -20.07
C LEU A 153 -21.38 12.67 -19.87
N PRO A 154 -21.20 13.63 -18.95
CA PRO A 154 -19.88 14.00 -18.46
C PRO A 154 -19.28 12.80 -17.71
N VAL A 155 -18.19 12.24 -18.23
CA VAL A 155 -17.55 11.03 -17.66
C VAL A 155 -16.25 11.40 -17.00
N GLU A 156 -16.03 10.88 -15.79
CA GLU A 156 -14.74 10.81 -15.14
C GLU A 156 -14.30 9.33 -15.12
N PHE A 157 -13.23 9.03 -15.85
CA PHE A 157 -12.67 7.68 -15.88
C PHE A 157 -11.63 7.53 -14.78
N ILE A 158 -11.84 6.54 -13.92
CA ILE A 158 -10.85 6.17 -12.88
C ILE A 158 -10.01 5.03 -13.43
N PHE A 159 -8.72 5.24 -13.54
CA PHE A 159 -7.83 4.14 -13.85
C PHE A 159 -7.85 3.14 -12.68
N PRO A 160 -8.08 1.84 -12.93
CA PRO A 160 -8.23 0.82 -11.88
C PRO A 160 -7.09 0.76 -10.85
N ASN A 161 -5.95 1.33 -11.17
CA ASN A 161 -4.78 1.44 -10.29
C ASN A 161 -4.52 2.86 -9.74
N ALA A 162 -5.41 3.82 -10.00
CA ALA A 162 -5.23 5.21 -9.54
C ALA A 162 -5.83 5.50 -8.16
N ALA A 163 -6.65 4.62 -7.64
CA ALA A 163 -7.35 4.80 -6.39
C ALA A 163 -6.67 4.10 -5.23
N THR A 164 -5.51 4.52 -4.91
CA THR A 164 -5.02 4.70 -3.55
C THR A 164 -3.98 5.79 -3.64
N THR A 165 -4.15 6.88 -2.91
CA THR A 165 -3.03 7.71 -2.52
C THR A 165 -1.99 6.74 -1.94
N LYS A 166 -1.10 6.24 -2.81
CA LYS A 166 0.06 5.50 -2.34
C LYS A 166 0.68 6.44 -1.32
N ASN A 167 0.75 6.00 -0.10
CA ASN A 167 1.54 6.72 0.88
C ASN A 167 2.98 6.59 0.40
N ASP A 168 3.43 7.57 -0.38
CA ASP A 168 4.76 7.61 -0.99
C ASP A 168 5.85 7.88 0.06
N TYR A 169 5.51 7.68 1.34
CA TYR A 169 6.47 7.86 2.42
C TYR A 169 7.60 6.84 2.31
N THR A 170 8.76 7.35 1.92
CA THR A 170 9.97 6.56 1.68
C THR A 170 10.79 6.30 2.95
N GLY A 171 10.42 6.93 4.08
CA GLY A 171 11.23 6.95 5.29
C GLY A 171 12.28 8.06 5.31
N TRP A 172 12.47 8.77 4.20
CA TRP A 172 13.44 9.85 4.08
C TRP A 172 12.97 10.91 3.07
N THR A 173 13.50 12.12 3.24
CA THR A 173 13.28 13.26 2.35
C THR A 173 14.63 13.89 2.03
N GLU A 174 14.80 14.42 0.83
CA GLU A 174 15.95 15.18 0.43
C GLU A 174 15.69 16.67 0.66
N VAL A 175 16.61 17.35 1.31
CA VAL A 175 16.52 18.78 1.65
C VAL A 175 17.81 19.48 1.24
N ALA A 176 17.68 20.58 0.50
CA ALA A 176 18.84 21.35 0.13
C ALA A 176 19.51 22.00 1.37
N LEU A 177 20.81 22.18 1.31
CA LEU A 177 21.57 22.81 2.39
C LEU A 177 21.01 24.20 2.75
N THR A 178 20.64 24.97 1.72
CA THR A 178 20.07 26.33 1.83
C THR A 178 18.64 26.36 2.36
N ASP A 179 17.90 25.28 2.26
CA ASP A 179 16.46 25.20 2.61
C ASP A 179 16.26 24.67 4.04
N GLY A 180 17.17 25.02 4.95
CA GLY A 180 17.14 24.59 6.36
C GLY A 180 18.00 23.36 6.66
N GLY A 181 18.65 22.76 5.65
CA GLY A 181 19.53 21.60 5.83
C GLY A 181 20.73 21.92 6.73
N GLU A 182 21.35 23.11 6.59
CA GLU A 182 22.44 23.55 7.45
C GLU A 182 22.00 23.69 8.92
N GLU A 183 20.84 24.28 9.16
CA GLU A 183 20.28 24.43 10.52
C GLU A 183 19.98 23.07 11.16
N ALA A 184 19.38 22.14 10.41
CA ALA A 184 19.10 20.80 10.90
C ALA A 184 20.39 20.01 11.23
N MET A 185 21.42 20.13 10.41
CA MET A 185 22.74 19.57 10.69
C MET A 185 23.35 20.17 11.96
N ALA A 186 23.32 21.49 12.09
CA ALA A 186 23.82 22.16 13.30
C ALA A 186 23.12 21.65 14.55
N MET A 187 21.79 21.46 14.52
CA MET A 187 21.02 20.86 15.62
C MET A 187 21.43 19.43 15.91
N ALA A 188 21.71 18.61 14.88
CA ALA A 188 22.05 17.21 15.03
C ALA A 188 23.44 17.02 15.71
N TYR A 189 24.37 17.92 15.46
CA TYR A 189 25.74 17.83 16.00
C TYR A 189 25.95 18.65 17.28
N ALA A 190 25.10 19.64 17.58
CA ALA A 190 25.19 20.47 18.76
C ALA A 190 24.36 19.87 19.93
N LYS A 191 25.03 19.50 21.03
CA LYS A 191 24.35 18.86 22.18
C LYS A 191 23.35 19.76 22.89
N ASP A 192 23.59 21.07 22.90
CA ASP A 192 22.81 22.06 23.67
C ASP A 192 21.93 22.94 22.77
N ALA A 193 21.81 22.63 21.46
CA ALA A 193 20.95 23.38 20.57
C ALA A 193 19.47 23.11 20.90
N GLU A 194 18.66 24.15 20.84
CA GLU A 194 17.20 23.99 20.84
C GLU A 194 16.79 23.15 19.63
N GLN A 195 16.11 22.04 19.87
CA GLN A 195 15.71 21.12 18.84
C GLN A 195 14.33 21.48 18.30
N ARG A 196 14.22 21.58 16.97
CA ARG A 196 12.96 21.85 16.27
C ARG A 196 12.84 20.89 15.08
N ASN A 197 11.65 20.40 14.87
CA ASN A 197 11.34 19.61 13.67
C ASN A 197 11.00 20.57 12.52
N LEU A 198 12.02 20.94 11.73
CA LEU A 198 11.90 21.95 10.68
C LEU A 198 11.08 21.50 9.46
N PHE A 199 10.90 20.19 9.29
CA PHE A 199 10.35 19.60 8.06
C PHE A 199 9.17 18.68 8.32
N ASP A 200 8.55 18.77 9.48
CA ASP A 200 7.48 17.86 9.92
C ASP A 200 7.83 16.37 9.74
N THR A 201 9.13 16.07 9.86
CA THR A 201 9.64 14.71 9.68
C THR A 201 9.06 13.77 10.73
N PRO A 202 8.41 12.68 10.34
CA PRO A 202 7.89 11.70 11.30
C PRO A 202 9.00 11.10 12.17
N THR A 203 8.66 10.65 13.37
CA THR A 203 9.61 9.94 14.25
C THR A 203 10.26 8.78 13.49
N ASN A 204 11.57 8.65 13.59
CA ASN A 204 12.44 7.74 12.85
C ASN A 204 12.55 8.02 11.34
N GLY A 205 12.03 9.15 10.86
CA GLY A 205 12.27 9.62 9.51
C GLY A 205 13.66 10.24 9.37
N TYR A 206 14.19 10.20 8.16
CA TYR A 206 15.52 10.68 7.80
C TYR A 206 15.45 11.88 6.86
N ILE A 207 16.49 12.71 6.91
CA ILE A 207 16.76 13.74 5.92
C ILE A 207 18.12 13.46 5.31
N LEU A 208 18.16 13.48 3.98
CA LEU A 208 19.39 13.52 3.17
C LEU A 208 19.65 14.96 2.75
N ILE A 209 20.86 15.43 2.97
CA ILE A 209 21.29 16.79 2.65
C ILE A 209 22.45 16.68 1.66
N PRO A 210 22.19 16.81 0.33
CA PRO A 210 23.23 16.74 -0.69
C PRO A 210 24.19 17.93 -0.56
N ASN A 211 25.43 17.71 -0.99
CA ASN A 211 26.49 18.73 -0.97
C ASN A 211 26.68 19.38 0.41
N ALA A 212 26.60 18.58 1.46
CA ALA A 212 26.69 19.05 2.83
C ALA A 212 28.09 19.52 3.25
N ASP A 213 29.12 19.14 2.50
CA ASP A 213 30.50 19.55 2.72
C ASP A 213 31.18 20.00 1.42
N ALA A 214 32.42 20.50 1.55
CA ALA A 214 33.20 21.00 0.43
C ALA A 214 33.56 19.92 -0.62
N ASP A 215 33.51 18.66 -0.25
CA ASP A 215 33.78 17.51 -1.13
C ASP A 215 32.52 17.03 -1.86
N GLY A 216 31.36 17.66 -1.61
CA GLY A 216 30.07 17.32 -2.22
C GLY A 216 29.42 16.08 -1.63
N ASN A 217 29.82 15.66 -0.43
CA ASN A 217 29.20 14.50 0.22
C ASN A 217 27.78 14.81 0.72
N THR A 218 26.94 13.78 0.74
CA THR A 218 25.61 13.84 1.34
C THR A 218 25.71 13.58 2.84
N ALA A 219 25.19 14.52 3.65
CA ALA A 219 24.93 14.25 5.07
C ALA A 219 23.57 13.59 5.24
N ALA A 220 23.43 12.83 6.33
CA ALA A 220 22.17 12.19 6.68
C ALA A 220 21.94 12.29 8.20
N ILE A 221 20.74 12.68 8.56
CA ILE A 221 20.31 12.83 9.95
C ILE A 221 18.93 12.20 10.14
N ARG A 222 18.64 11.77 11.37
CA ARG A 222 17.37 11.12 11.76
C ARG A 222 16.67 11.90 12.84
N TRP A 223 15.37 12.11 12.69
CA TRP A 223 14.50 12.64 13.75
C TRP A 223 14.01 11.51 14.66
N ASP A 224 14.29 11.55 15.95
CA ASP A 224 13.86 10.51 16.89
C ASP A 224 12.52 10.82 17.59
N GLY A 225 11.86 11.88 17.19
CA GLY A 225 10.65 12.40 17.81
C GLY A 225 10.90 13.56 18.78
N VAL A 226 12.16 13.77 19.19
CA VAL A 226 12.57 14.82 20.14
C VAL A 226 13.73 15.65 19.60
N ARG A 227 14.67 15.00 18.92
CA ARG A 227 15.89 15.66 18.43
C ARG A 227 16.40 15.04 17.12
N TRP A 228 17.16 15.83 16.38
CA TRP A 228 17.96 15.37 15.27
C TRP A 228 19.19 14.60 15.75
N ASN A 229 19.49 13.50 15.12
CA ASN A 229 20.65 12.66 15.39
C ASN A 229 21.41 12.36 14.12
N PRO A 230 22.75 12.47 14.11
CA PRO A 230 23.54 11.95 13.03
C PRO A 230 23.42 10.42 12.99
N LEU A 231 23.63 9.83 11.80
CA LEU A 231 23.58 8.38 11.65
C LEU A 231 24.60 7.69 12.54
N ARG A 232 24.22 6.57 13.14
CA ARG A 232 25.07 5.77 14.04
C ARG A 232 25.05 4.32 13.62
N TYR A 233 25.99 3.92 12.81
CA TYR A 233 26.14 2.52 12.40
C TYR A 233 27.61 2.10 12.31
N LYS A 234 27.84 0.79 12.29
CA LYS A 234 29.15 0.16 12.05
C LYS A 234 29.04 -0.74 10.82
N ASN A 235 30.14 -0.83 10.08
CA ASN A 235 30.24 -1.85 9.04
C ASN A 235 30.15 -3.24 9.66
N LEU A 236 29.52 -4.17 8.95
CA LEU A 236 29.47 -5.56 9.38
C LEU A 236 30.74 -6.30 8.97
N ASN A 237 31.00 -7.38 9.66
CA ASN A 237 32.04 -8.36 9.30
C ASN A 237 31.54 -9.75 9.68
N THR A 238 30.83 -10.40 8.76
CA THR A 238 30.28 -11.75 8.98
C THR A 238 31.23 -12.81 8.48
N ALA A 239 31.12 -14.00 9.02
CA ALA A 239 32.02 -15.13 8.69
C ALA A 239 31.98 -15.51 7.20
N TYR A 240 30.81 -15.36 6.55
CA TYR A 240 30.60 -15.83 5.19
C TYR A 240 30.67 -14.67 4.15
N SER A 241 30.04 -13.54 4.43
CA SER A 241 30.02 -12.39 3.50
C SER A 241 31.19 -11.43 3.68
N GLY A 242 32.03 -11.62 4.71
CA GLY A 242 33.17 -10.77 5.02
C GLY A 242 32.72 -9.35 5.44
N LYS A 243 33.49 -8.34 5.01
CA LYS A 243 33.24 -6.95 5.35
C LYS A 243 32.15 -6.34 4.46
N ILE A 244 31.07 -5.91 5.06
CA ILE A 244 29.94 -5.26 4.39
C ILE A 244 29.86 -3.81 4.82
N LYS A 245 29.79 -2.91 3.85
CA LYS A 245 29.61 -1.46 4.02
C LYS A 245 28.49 -0.96 3.11
N PRO A 246 27.81 0.15 3.44
CA PRO A 246 26.81 0.74 2.54
C PRO A 246 27.49 1.24 1.26
N LEU A 247 26.85 1.05 0.12
CA LEU A 247 27.32 1.46 -1.21
C LEU A 247 26.75 2.81 -1.66
N ASN A 248 25.59 3.18 -1.11
CA ASN A 248 24.90 4.44 -1.41
C ASN A 248 24.28 5.05 -0.14
N ASP A 249 23.69 6.24 -0.27
CA ASP A 249 23.16 6.98 0.88
C ASP A 249 21.95 6.26 1.50
N GLN A 250 21.05 5.67 0.72
CA GLN A 250 19.89 4.95 1.25
C GLN A 250 20.32 3.68 2.01
N GLN A 251 21.38 3.01 1.57
CA GLN A 251 21.96 1.91 2.33
C GLN A 251 22.59 2.38 3.65
N LYS A 252 23.13 3.62 3.74
CA LYS A 252 23.57 4.21 5.03
C LYS A 252 22.38 4.34 5.99
N LEU A 253 21.21 4.78 5.51
CA LEU A 253 19.99 4.86 6.29
C LEU A 253 19.54 3.46 6.76
N ALA A 254 19.59 2.47 5.87
CA ALA A 254 19.26 1.09 6.20
C ALA A 254 20.19 0.53 7.30
N PHE A 255 21.48 0.83 7.26
CA PHE A 255 22.42 0.43 8.31
C PHE A 255 22.06 1.06 9.67
N ASP A 256 21.75 2.36 9.71
CA ASP A 256 21.30 3.04 10.93
C ASP A 256 20.00 2.43 11.45
N LEU A 257 19.01 2.23 10.57
CA LEU A 257 17.73 1.61 10.93
C LEU A 257 17.92 0.21 11.52
N LEU A 258 18.69 -0.67 10.83
CA LEU A 258 18.85 -2.06 11.22
C LEU A 258 19.61 -2.21 12.55
N GLN A 259 20.54 -1.29 12.84
CA GLN A 259 21.34 -1.30 14.07
C GLN A 259 20.71 -0.50 15.23
N ASN A 260 19.60 0.19 14.99
CA ASN A 260 18.90 0.93 16.04
C ASN A 260 18.01 0.00 16.86
N ASP A 261 18.33 -0.13 18.15
CA ASP A 261 17.66 -1.05 19.08
C ASP A 261 16.27 -0.57 19.52
N ASP A 262 16.04 0.74 19.49
CA ASP A 262 14.78 1.33 19.89
C ASP A 262 13.68 1.05 18.84
N ILE A 263 14.05 0.81 17.60
CA ILE A 263 13.13 0.49 16.51
C ILE A 263 13.01 -1.03 16.41
N THR A 264 11.86 -1.56 16.78
CA THR A 264 11.62 -3.02 16.79
C THR A 264 10.86 -3.53 15.57
N ILE A 265 10.14 -2.66 14.85
CA ILE A 265 9.49 -2.97 13.57
C ILE A 265 10.25 -2.21 12.48
N LYS A 266 10.94 -2.95 11.62
CA LYS A 266 11.84 -2.39 10.60
C LYS A 266 11.41 -2.84 9.22
N LEU A 267 11.17 -1.87 8.33
CA LEU A 267 10.84 -2.10 6.94
C LEU A 267 11.98 -1.65 6.04
N LEU A 268 12.47 -2.54 5.17
CA LEU A 268 13.28 -2.15 4.02
C LEU A 268 12.47 -2.39 2.75
N LEU A 269 12.12 -1.31 2.09
CA LEU A 269 11.43 -1.33 0.82
C LEU A 269 12.39 -0.93 -0.30
N GLY A 270 12.09 -1.27 -1.53
CA GLY A 270 12.87 -0.77 -2.65
C GLY A 270 12.87 -1.70 -3.84
N VAL A 271 13.53 -1.23 -4.88
CA VAL A 271 13.59 -1.93 -6.17
C VAL A 271 14.33 -3.26 -6.06
N TYR A 272 14.08 -4.11 -7.03
CA TYR A 272 14.82 -5.35 -7.21
C TYR A 272 16.33 -5.09 -7.30
N GLY A 273 17.13 -5.86 -6.55
CA GLY A 273 18.58 -5.71 -6.53
C GLY A 273 19.12 -4.53 -5.71
N SER A 274 18.30 -3.82 -4.95
CA SER A 274 18.78 -2.77 -4.05
C SER A 274 19.53 -3.28 -2.81
N GLY A 275 19.58 -4.61 -2.61
CA GLY A 275 20.31 -5.26 -1.51
C GLY A 275 19.50 -5.46 -0.23
N LYS A 276 18.17 -5.33 -0.27
CA LYS A 276 17.28 -5.48 0.91
C LYS A 276 17.57 -6.75 1.72
N ASP A 277 17.39 -7.92 1.08
CA ASP A 277 17.61 -9.20 1.74
C ASP A 277 19.07 -9.35 2.20
N PHE A 278 20.02 -9.01 1.34
CA PHE A 278 21.44 -9.09 1.67
C PHE A 278 21.78 -8.30 2.94
N LEU A 279 21.34 -7.05 3.03
CA LEU A 279 21.60 -6.20 4.21
C LEU A 279 20.88 -6.73 5.45
N MET A 280 19.58 -7.03 5.34
CA MET A 280 18.81 -7.49 6.51
C MET A 280 19.28 -8.82 7.04
N VAL A 281 19.52 -9.81 6.16
CA VAL A 281 19.98 -11.14 6.56
C VAL A 281 21.35 -11.07 7.23
N ASN A 282 22.33 -10.37 6.64
CA ASN A 282 23.65 -10.23 7.23
C ASN A 282 23.65 -9.47 8.57
N HIS A 283 22.79 -8.44 8.72
CA HIS A 283 22.59 -7.79 10.02
C HIS A 283 21.96 -8.74 11.04
N ALA A 284 20.98 -9.55 10.64
CA ALA A 284 20.37 -10.52 11.54
C ALA A 284 21.39 -11.57 12.03
N ILE A 285 22.22 -12.10 11.13
CA ILE A 285 23.30 -13.04 11.47
C ILE A 285 24.29 -12.39 12.45
N ASP A 286 24.77 -11.18 12.16
CA ASP A 286 25.68 -10.43 13.03
C ASP A 286 25.11 -10.23 14.45
N LEU A 287 23.81 -9.97 14.55
CA LEU A 287 23.13 -9.81 15.85
C LEU A 287 22.96 -11.14 16.60
N ILE A 288 22.79 -12.27 15.90
CA ILE A 288 22.81 -13.61 16.49
C ILE A 288 24.22 -13.94 16.98
N GLU A 289 25.26 -13.76 16.16
CA GLU A 289 26.65 -14.00 16.53
C GLU A 289 27.10 -13.19 17.76
N LYS A 290 26.58 -11.97 17.90
CA LYS A 290 26.79 -11.11 19.08
C LYS A 290 25.95 -11.50 20.31
N GLY A 291 25.10 -12.51 20.21
CA GLY A 291 24.24 -12.99 21.29
C GLY A 291 23.11 -12.01 21.67
N LYS A 292 22.79 -11.03 20.82
CA LYS A 292 21.71 -10.09 21.06
C LYS A 292 20.34 -10.74 20.90
N TYR A 293 20.19 -11.56 19.89
CA TYR A 293 19.03 -12.43 19.67
C TYR A 293 19.49 -13.89 19.68
N ASP A 294 18.57 -14.78 20.01
CA ASP A 294 18.84 -16.21 20.06
C ASP A 294 18.58 -16.90 18.71
N ARG A 295 17.67 -16.31 17.89
CA ARG A 295 17.28 -16.93 16.62
C ARG A 295 16.68 -15.98 15.61
N ILE A 296 16.74 -16.40 14.34
CA ILE A 296 15.98 -15.86 13.22
C ILE A 296 14.77 -16.77 12.99
N VAL A 297 13.56 -16.22 13.03
CA VAL A 297 12.33 -16.89 12.60
C VAL A 297 12.02 -16.40 11.20
N TRP A 298 12.42 -17.18 10.21
CA TRP A 298 12.20 -16.89 8.81
C TRP A 298 10.77 -17.22 8.43
N VAL A 299 10.03 -16.20 7.99
CA VAL A 299 8.63 -16.33 7.58
C VAL A 299 8.51 -15.93 6.13
N ARG A 300 7.80 -16.71 5.34
CA ARG A 300 7.42 -16.34 3.99
C ARG A 300 5.97 -16.71 3.73
N ASN A 301 5.24 -15.86 3.03
CA ASN A 301 3.98 -16.24 2.42
C ASN A 301 4.30 -17.00 1.12
N THR A 302 3.89 -18.25 1.04
CA THR A 302 4.12 -19.08 -0.15
C THR A 302 3.06 -18.76 -1.21
N VAL A 303 3.22 -17.61 -1.87
CA VAL A 303 2.40 -17.23 -3.03
C VAL A 303 3.09 -17.74 -4.28
N GLU A 304 2.33 -18.31 -5.20
CA GLU A 304 2.84 -18.74 -6.49
C GLU A 304 3.07 -17.51 -7.37
N VAL A 305 4.24 -17.45 -8.02
CA VAL A 305 4.56 -16.37 -8.96
C VAL A 305 3.52 -16.35 -10.09
N LYS A 306 3.01 -15.17 -10.41
CA LYS A 306 2.03 -14.93 -11.48
C LYS A 306 2.43 -15.66 -12.77
N ASN A 307 1.50 -16.45 -13.31
CA ASN A 307 1.71 -17.29 -14.50
C ASN A 307 2.70 -18.47 -14.36
N SER A 308 3.18 -18.81 -13.16
CA SER A 308 3.91 -20.07 -12.94
C SER A 308 2.94 -21.24 -12.70
N ARG A 309 3.35 -22.45 -13.11
CA ARG A 309 2.58 -23.65 -12.74
C ARG A 309 2.89 -24.01 -11.30
N SER A 310 1.86 -24.31 -10.53
CA SER A 310 2.01 -24.88 -9.20
C SER A 310 2.93 -26.09 -9.19
N ILE A 311 3.91 -26.07 -8.30
CA ILE A 311 4.80 -27.25 -8.09
C ILE A 311 3.99 -28.43 -7.49
N GLY A 312 2.74 -28.20 -7.10
CA GLY A 312 1.87 -29.21 -6.52
C GLY A 312 2.23 -29.58 -5.08
N PHE A 313 1.68 -30.70 -4.61
CA PHE A 313 1.89 -31.17 -3.26
C PHE A 313 3.26 -31.87 -3.18
N LEU A 314 4.30 -31.14 -2.76
CA LEU A 314 5.61 -31.75 -2.49
C LEU A 314 5.51 -32.65 -1.24
N PRO A 315 5.89 -33.93 -1.31
CA PRO A 315 6.05 -34.76 -0.11
C PRO A 315 7.24 -34.26 0.69
N GLY A 316 7.19 -34.38 2.01
CA GLY A 316 8.30 -34.00 2.89
C GLY A 316 7.85 -33.28 4.17
N THR A 317 8.80 -33.04 5.05
CA THR A 317 8.63 -32.28 6.29
C THR A 317 8.35 -30.80 6.01
N ALA A 318 7.82 -30.07 7.00
CA ALA A 318 7.58 -28.64 6.87
C ALA A 318 8.86 -27.86 6.50
N ASN A 319 10.01 -28.25 7.07
CA ASN A 319 11.28 -27.61 6.77
C ASN A 319 11.72 -27.87 5.32
N GLU A 320 11.62 -29.09 4.82
CA GLU A 320 11.97 -29.42 3.43
C GLU A 320 11.14 -28.64 2.42
N LYS A 321 9.87 -28.35 2.73
CA LYS A 321 8.99 -27.54 1.90
C LYS A 321 9.32 -26.05 1.93
N LEU A 322 9.86 -25.54 3.02
CA LEU A 322 10.19 -24.13 3.21
C LEU A 322 11.62 -23.78 2.81
N MET A 323 12.52 -24.77 2.75
CA MET A 323 13.95 -24.58 2.36
C MET A 323 14.11 -23.80 1.04
N PRO A 324 13.39 -24.13 -0.05
CA PRO A 324 13.54 -23.39 -1.32
C PRO A 324 13.21 -21.90 -1.21
N TYR A 325 12.40 -21.52 -0.24
CA TYR A 325 12.02 -20.12 0.00
C TYR A 325 12.96 -19.38 0.97
N ALA A 326 13.99 -20.03 1.46
CA ALA A 326 15.00 -19.45 2.32
C ALA A 326 16.35 -19.20 1.60
N GLY A 327 16.32 -19.10 0.25
CA GLY A 327 17.50 -18.88 -0.58
C GLY A 327 18.39 -17.72 -0.10
N PRO A 328 17.87 -16.51 0.14
CA PRO A 328 18.70 -15.39 0.62
C PRO A 328 19.42 -15.69 1.95
N LEU A 329 18.81 -16.47 2.83
CA LEU A 329 19.42 -16.90 4.08
C LEU A 329 20.48 -17.98 3.84
N SER A 330 20.20 -18.94 2.94
CA SER A 330 21.17 -19.96 2.51
C SER A 330 22.43 -19.31 1.90
N ASP A 331 22.25 -18.37 0.98
CA ASP A 331 23.35 -17.65 0.32
C ASP A 331 24.23 -16.90 1.34
N ALA A 332 23.60 -16.21 2.30
CA ALA A 332 24.31 -15.47 3.34
C ALA A 332 25.07 -16.37 4.34
N LEU A 333 24.66 -17.63 4.47
CA LEU A 333 25.29 -18.63 5.32
C LEU A 333 26.36 -19.46 4.61
N GLY A 334 26.48 -19.32 3.29
CA GLY A 334 27.44 -20.08 2.47
C GLY A 334 26.89 -21.38 1.90
N GLY A 335 25.55 -21.51 1.81
CA GLY A 335 24.84 -22.58 1.12
C GLY A 335 23.89 -23.39 2.00
N ASP A 336 23.14 -24.29 1.35
CA ASP A 336 22.06 -25.07 1.97
C ASP A 336 22.51 -25.92 3.15
N VAL A 337 23.68 -26.50 3.08
CA VAL A 337 24.24 -27.31 4.18
C VAL A 337 24.45 -26.46 5.44
N ALA A 338 24.89 -25.20 5.28
CA ALA A 338 25.07 -24.30 6.42
C ALA A 338 23.70 -23.88 6.99
N LEU A 339 22.71 -23.68 6.13
CA LEU A 339 21.33 -23.36 6.54
C LEU A 339 20.72 -24.56 7.31
N GLU A 340 20.86 -25.80 6.80
CA GLU A 340 20.40 -27.01 7.51
C GLU A 340 21.04 -27.11 8.88
N ARG A 341 22.33 -26.84 8.98
CA ARG A 341 23.04 -26.84 10.25
C ARG A 341 22.49 -25.80 11.22
N ALA A 342 22.24 -24.58 10.75
CA ALA A 342 21.63 -23.50 11.52
C ALA A 342 20.25 -23.86 12.06
N ILE A 343 19.46 -24.60 11.27
CA ILE A 343 18.14 -25.10 11.67
C ILE A 343 18.29 -26.18 12.75
N ILE A 344 19.22 -27.14 12.59
CA ILE A 344 19.49 -28.20 13.58
C ILE A 344 19.98 -27.58 14.89
N ASP A 345 20.90 -26.63 14.84
CA ASP A 345 21.42 -25.91 16.00
C ASP A 345 20.38 -24.98 16.67
N GLY A 346 19.21 -24.74 16.00
CA GLY A 346 18.06 -24.09 16.56
C GLY A 346 18.07 -22.55 16.53
N TRP A 347 19.08 -21.92 15.91
CA TRP A 347 19.13 -20.46 15.76
C TRP A 347 18.50 -19.95 14.45
N VAL A 348 18.14 -20.86 13.54
CA VAL A 348 17.24 -20.57 12.41
C VAL A 348 16.00 -21.43 12.54
N LYS A 349 14.84 -20.82 12.32
CA LYS A 349 13.56 -21.52 12.28
C LYS A 349 12.78 -21.07 11.06
N LEU A 350 12.38 -22.02 10.20
CA LEU A 350 11.52 -21.76 9.07
C LEU A 350 10.06 -21.91 9.50
N GLU A 351 9.23 -20.91 9.23
CA GLU A 351 7.83 -20.89 9.61
C GLU A 351 6.94 -20.39 8.45
N HIS A 352 5.73 -20.92 8.39
CA HIS A 352 4.67 -20.43 7.52
C HIS A 352 3.66 -19.62 8.34
N LEU A 353 2.97 -18.67 7.71
CA LEU A 353 2.02 -17.76 8.37
C LEU A 353 0.90 -18.49 9.16
N GLY A 354 0.40 -19.62 8.65
CA GLY A 354 -0.67 -20.36 9.32
C GLY A 354 -0.29 -20.85 10.73
N PRO A 355 0.75 -21.67 10.89
CA PRO A 355 1.20 -22.24 12.17
C PRO A 355 1.73 -21.23 13.19
N ILE A 356 2.08 -20.00 12.77
CA ILE A 356 2.61 -18.97 13.65
C ILE A 356 1.55 -18.41 14.62
N ARG A 357 0.28 -18.65 14.32
CA ARG A 357 -0.85 -18.22 15.15
C ARG A 357 -0.79 -18.85 16.54
N GLY A 358 -0.95 -18.04 17.60
CA GLY A 358 -0.90 -18.50 18.98
C GLY A 358 0.51 -18.61 19.59
N ARG A 359 1.57 -18.37 18.79
CA ARG A 359 2.95 -18.35 19.31
C ARG A 359 3.36 -16.94 19.76
N SER A 360 4.38 -16.87 20.58
CA SER A 360 5.10 -15.62 20.93
C SER A 360 6.59 -15.93 20.91
N TYR A 361 7.34 -15.16 20.14
CA TYR A 361 8.78 -15.32 20.01
C TYR A 361 9.48 -14.33 20.93
N LYS A 362 10.42 -14.82 21.74
CA LYS A 362 11.27 -14.02 22.63
C LYS A 362 12.69 -14.05 22.13
N ARG A 363 13.43 -12.97 22.33
CA ARG A 363 14.82 -12.80 21.92
C ARG A 363 15.05 -13.26 20.46
N SER A 364 14.14 -12.90 19.56
CA SER A 364 14.10 -13.40 18.20
C SER A 364 13.91 -12.28 17.20
N ILE A 365 14.50 -12.41 16.03
CA ILE A 365 14.17 -11.61 14.86
C ILE A 365 13.15 -12.40 14.05
N ILE A 366 11.91 -11.93 13.99
CA ILE A 366 10.91 -12.43 13.03
C ILE A 366 11.20 -11.73 11.72
N TYR A 367 11.69 -12.45 10.74
CA TYR A 367 12.06 -11.92 9.44
C TYR A 367 11.07 -12.41 8.39
N CYS A 368 10.40 -11.50 7.68
CA CYS A 368 9.53 -11.83 6.57
C CYS A 368 10.07 -11.24 5.28
N SER A 369 10.45 -12.10 4.36
CA SER A 369 10.89 -11.77 3.01
C SER A 369 9.70 -11.73 2.06
N GLU A 370 9.77 -10.90 1.01
CA GLU A 370 8.68 -10.66 0.05
C GLU A 370 7.35 -10.31 0.73
N ALA A 371 7.43 -9.37 1.65
CA ALA A 371 6.29 -8.96 2.47
C ALA A 371 5.27 -8.10 1.70
N GLU A 372 5.55 -7.70 0.44
CA GLU A 372 4.57 -7.14 -0.50
C GLU A 372 3.39 -8.08 -0.73
N ASN A 373 3.61 -9.40 -0.58
CA ASN A 373 2.60 -10.43 -0.69
C ASN A 373 1.93 -10.76 0.67
N LEU A 374 1.83 -9.79 1.56
CA LEU A 374 1.12 -9.87 2.83
C LEU A 374 -0.11 -8.98 2.84
N THR A 375 -1.21 -9.49 3.39
CA THR A 375 -2.37 -8.65 3.72
C THR A 375 -2.16 -7.92 5.05
N LYS A 376 -3.02 -6.93 5.33
CA LYS A 376 -3.07 -6.23 6.62
C LYS A 376 -3.17 -7.22 7.80
N GLU A 377 -4.00 -8.25 7.68
CA GLU A 377 -4.21 -9.25 8.73
C GLU A 377 -2.94 -10.08 8.98
N HIS A 378 -2.15 -10.37 7.92
CA HIS A 378 -0.86 -11.04 8.04
C HIS A 378 0.14 -10.18 8.81
N VAL A 379 0.25 -8.90 8.50
CA VAL A 379 1.14 -7.98 9.22
C VAL A 379 0.69 -7.82 10.68
N GLN A 380 -0.61 -7.67 10.95
CA GLN A 380 -1.15 -7.67 12.31
C GLN A 380 -0.82 -8.96 13.08
N LEU A 381 -0.93 -10.11 12.39
CA LEU A 381 -0.56 -11.40 12.97
C LEU A 381 0.92 -11.40 13.37
N LEU A 382 1.83 -10.98 12.49
CA LEU A 382 3.27 -10.96 12.74
C LEU A 382 3.65 -10.02 13.89
N ILE A 383 3.10 -8.80 13.92
CA ILE A 383 3.30 -7.84 15.01
C ILE A 383 2.88 -8.45 16.35
N GLY A 384 1.72 -9.12 16.39
CA GLY A 384 1.21 -9.79 17.58
C GLY A 384 2.05 -10.99 18.06
N ARG A 385 3.08 -11.40 17.30
CA ARG A 385 4.01 -12.50 17.66
C ARG A 385 5.33 -12.02 18.23
N VAL A 386 5.60 -10.70 18.14
CA VAL A 386 6.81 -10.08 18.69
C VAL A 386 6.72 -10.10 20.20
N GLY A 387 7.49 -10.99 20.83
CA GLY A 387 7.60 -11.12 22.29
C GLY A 387 8.70 -10.24 22.88
N GLY A 388 8.99 -10.42 24.14
CA GLY A 388 10.05 -9.67 24.84
C GLY A 388 11.41 -9.79 24.13
N ASP A 389 12.11 -8.65 24.02
CA ASP A 389 13.44 -8.52 23.39
C ASP A 389 13.51 -9.06 21.96
N SER A 390 12.41 -8.91 21.20
CA SER A 390 12.31 -9.38 19.82
C SER A 390 12.01 -8.23 18.86
N ALA A 391 12.25 -8.47 17.58
CA ALA A 391 11.99 -7.52 16.52
C ALA A 391 11.26 -8.19 15.35
N LEU A 392 10.49 -7.40 14.60
CA LEU A 392 9.86 -7.76 13.32
C LEU A 392 10.57 -7.01 12.20
N TRP A 393 11.11 -7.74 11.26
CA TRP A 393 11.78 -7.20 10.09
C TRP A 393 11.05 -7.64 8.83
N LEU A 394 10.66 -6.68 8.02
CA LEU A 394 9.92 -6.91 6.78
C LEU A 394 10.69 -6.30 5.62
N ASN A 395 10.83 -7.02 4.53
CA ASN A 395 11.30 -6.43 3.28
C ASN A 395 10.32 -6.70 2.14
N GLY A 396 10.35 -5.83 1.14
CA GLY A 396 9.48 -6.00 -0.02
C GLY A 396 9.67 -4.93 -1.08
N ASP A 397 9.01 -5.16 -2.22
CA ASP A 397 8.89 -4.19 -3.30
C ASP A 397 7.41 -4.03 -3.67
N LEU A 398 6.80 -2.90 -3.34
CA LEU A 398 5.38 -2.64 -3.60
C LEU A 398 5.03 -2.63 -5.10
N ARG A 399 6.02 -2.69 -6.01
CA ARG A 399 5.83 -2.83 -7.46
C ARG A 399 5.80 -4.29 -7.91
N GLN A 400 6.21 -5.24 -7.04
CA GLN A 400 6.30 -6.67 -7.34
C GLN A 400 5.22 -7.47 -6.60
N ILE A 401 4.00 -6.98 -6.61
CA ILE A 401 2.86 -7.68 -5.98
C ILE A 401 2.39 -8.78 -6.94
N ASP A 402 2.41 -10.03 -6.48
CA ASP A 402 2.09 -11.21 -7.30
C ASP A 402 0.59 -11.45 -7.49
N ASP A 403 -0.27 -10.98 -6.59
CA ASP A 403 -1.71 -11.21 -6.65
C ASP A 403 -2.51 -9.94 -6.31
N VAL A 404 -3.61 -9.72 -7.01
CA VAL A 404 -4.54 -8.59 -6.84
C VAL A 404 -5.08 -8.47 -5.41
N VAL A 405 -5.19 -9.60 -4.69
CA VAL A 405 -5.57 -9.59 -3.26
C VAL A 405 -4.60 -8.77 -2.42
N PHE A 406 -3.31 -8.80 -2.75
CA PHE A 406 -2.30 -8.02 -2.04
C PHE A 406 -2.19 -6.57 -2.55
N GLU A 407 -2.68 -6.28 -3.77
CA GLU A 407 -2.79 -4.90 -4.26
C GLU A 407 -3.85 -4.11 -3.48
N SER A 408 -5.02 -4.71 -3.25
CA SER A 408 -6.17 -4.06 -2.62
C SER A 408 -6.11 -4.00 -1.09
N ASN A 409 -5.39 -4.94 -0.45
CA ASN A 409 -5.25 -5.05 1.00
C ASN A 409 -3.78 -5.25 1.40
N ASN A 410 -2.90 -4.38 0.88
CA ASN A 410 -1.48 -4.51 1.11
C ASN A 410 -1.08 -4.24 2.56
N GLY A 411 -0.47 -5.23 3.19
CA GLY A 411 -0.07 -5.16 4.59
C GLY A 411 1.08 -4.19 4.85
N LEU A 412 2.05 -4.08 3.92
CA LEU A 412 3.17 -3.15 4.05
C LEU A 412 2.69 -1.70 3.91
N GLN A 413 1.87 -1.43 2.90
CA GLN A 413 1.30 -0.11 2.69
C GLN A 413 0.49 0.33 3.91
N LYS A 414 -0.33 -0.57 4.45
CA LYS A 414 -1.12 -0.29 5.66
C LYS A 414 -0.26 -0.10 6.90
N ALA A 415 0.85 -0.83 7.02
CA ALA A 415 1.81 -0.61 8.11
C ALA A 415 2.46 0.78 8.02
N ILE A 416 2.85 1.24 6.83
CA ILE A 416 3.40 2.58 6.61
C ILE A 416 2.38 3.64 7.00
N GLU A 417 1.13 3.55 6.50
CA GLU A 417 0.06 4.49 6.82
C GLU A 417 -0.20 4.63 8.33
N CYS A 418 -0.30 3.49 9.02
CA CYS A 418 -0.76 3.48 10.42
C CYS A 418 0.38 3.61 11.45
N LEU A 419 1.60 3.22 11.10
CA LEU A 419 2.70 3.12 12.06
C LEU A 419 3.78 4.20 11.86
N THR A 420 3.76 4.95 10.75
CA THR A 420 4.67 6.10 10.56
C THR A 420 4.50 7.08 11.72
N GLY A 421 5.62 7.53 12.27
CA GLY A 421 5.65 8.39 13.45
C GLY A 421 5.65 7.66 14.81
N GLN A 422 5.44 6.33 14.83
CA GLN A 422 5.56 5.55 16.06
C GLN A 422 7.03 5.30 16.43
N GLN A 423 7.38 5.39 17.70
CA GLN A 423 8.77 5.23 18.18
C GLN A 423 9.39 3.87 17.83
N ARG A 424 8.59 2.81 17.78
CA ARG A 424 9.05 1.44 17.52
C ARG A 424 9.06 1.06 16.05
N PHE A 425 8.68 1.96 15.15
CA PHE A 425 8.56 1.73 13.72
C PHE A 425 9.54 2.58 12.92
N GLY A 426 10.17 1.98 11.92
CA GLY A 426 10.99 2.70 10.95
C GLY A 426 10.96 2.02 9.58
N VAL A 427 11.04 2.84 8.53
CA VAL A 427 11.05 2.40 7.14
C VAL A 427 12.14 3.13 6.36
N VAL A 428 12.77 2.43 5.42
CA VAL A 428 13.69 3.00 4.44
C VAL A 428 13.39 2.40 3.08
N TYR A 429 13.12 3.25 2.09
CA TYR A 429 13.00 2.86 0.70
C TYR A 429 14.33 3.03 -0.03
N MET A 430 14.77 2.01 -0.75
CA MET A 430 16.02 1.95 -1.52
C MET A 430 15.72 1.92 -3.02
N PRO A 431 15.80 3.08 -3.71
CA PRO A 431 15.45 3.20 -5.12
C PRO A 431 16.53 2.72 -6.08
N ILE A 432 17.75 2.48 -5.60
CA ILE A 432 18.92 2.21 -6.44
C ILE A 432 19.20 0.70 -6.48
N SER A 433 19.24 0.14 -7.69
CA SER A 433 19.70 -1.24 -7.91
C SER A 433 21.23 -1.29 -7.95
N GLU A 434 21.82 -2.09 -7.09
CA GLU A 434 23.28 -2.32 -7.00
C GLU A 434 23.72 -3.62 -7.71
N ARG A 435 22.97 -4.02 -8.72
CA ARG A 435 23.22 -5.21 -9.53
C ARG A 435 24.30 -5.02 -10.59
N SER A 436 24.73 -6.14 -11.16
CA SER A 436 25.58 -6.16 -12.35
C SER A 436 24.87 -5.47 -13.53
N GLU A 437 25.65 -4.91 -14.45
CA GLU A 437 25.14 -4.28 -15.66
C GLU A 437 24.21 -5.23 -16.45
N THR A 438 24.50 -6.54 -16.47
CA THR A 438 23.64 -7.53 -17.11
C THR A 438 22.28 -7.64 -16.42
N ALA A 439 22.25 -7.61 -15.08
CA ALA A 439 21.00 -7.73 -14.34
C ALA A 439 20.12 -6.47 -14.46
N LYS A 440 20.71 -5.30 -14.68
CA LYS A 440 19.98 -4.04 -14.97
C LYS A 440 19.24 -4.07 -16.30
N LEU A 441 19.62 -4.96 -17.24
CA LEU A 441 18.89 -5.12 -18.50
C LEU A 441 17.47 -5.66 -18.29
N ALA A 442 17.18 -6.27 -17.14
CA ALA A 442 15.83 -6.71 -16.82
C ALA A 442 14.84 -5.52 -16.70
N ASP A 443 15.33 -4.36 -16.26
CA ASP A 443 14.51 -3.15 -16.11
C ASP A 443 14.04 -2.58 -17.47
N LEU A 444 14.60 -3.07 -18.59
CA LEU A 444 14.16 -2.71 -19.95
C LEU A 444 12.98 -3.56 -20.45
N LEU A 445 12.58 -4.58 -19.69
CA LEU A 445 11.47 -5.47 -20.02
C LEU A 445 10.16 -5.07 -19.32
N ASP A 446 10.24 -4.12 -18.38
CA ASP A 446 9.12 -3.47 -17.72
C ASP A 446 8.63 -2.27 -18.57
#